data_78e9cea7303f0cb25d09bd865e70c305
#
_entry.id   78e9cea7303f0cb25d09bd865e70c305
#
_cell.length_a   1.000
_cell.length_b   1.000
_cell.length_c   1.000
_cell.angle_alpha   90.00
_cell.angle_beta   90.00
_cell.angle_gamma   90.00
#
_symmetry.space_group_name_H-M   'P 1'
#
loop_
_entity.id
_entity.type
_entity.pdbx_description
1 polymer ?
#
loop_
_entity_poly.entity_id
_entity_poly.type
_entity_poly.pdbx_seq_one_letter_code
_entity_poly.pdbx_strand_id
1 'polypeptide(L)'
;TPDDLIYCIYTSGTTGQPKGVMLQNSSVVNYCYKNERSVMEYAFRNEFGSILNVTNMVFDIFVTETHLAFINGFKVILTTSDEQINAVKLSNVIERYKPDVIQTTPSRIKLLLSAESGKNALSKIKYIMLGGEKVERQLTNDLKNISSAVIEDVYGPTETTVWSSCCEVDDGTEQISIGRPISNTQIYVCDGINLCGIGVPGELCIAGDGLA
;
A
#
# COMPACT_ATOMS: atom_id res chain seq x y z
N THR A 1 22.18 -6.28 12.74
CA THR A 1 22.34 -4.86 13.13
C THR A 1 21.37 -3.99 12.32
N PRO A 2 21.13 -2.71 12.68
CA PRO A 2 20.30 -1.80 11.88
C PRO A 2 20.77 -1.63 10.44
N ASP A 3 22.08 -1.69 10.21
CA ASP A 3 22.72 -1.47 8.92
C ASP A 3 22.80 -2.75 8.06
N ASP A 4 22.40 -3.91 8.59
CA ASP A 4 22.38 -5.13 7.81
C ASP A 4 21.19 -5.13 6.84
N LEU A 5 21.39 -5.72 5.66
CA LEU A 5 20.33 -5.87 4.67
C LEU A 5 19.23 -6.81 5.16
N ILE A 6 17.97 -6.40 4.99
CA ILE A 6 16.82 -7.24 5.26
C ILE A 6 16.30 -7.91 3.98
N TYR A 7 16.32 -7.18 2.86
CA TYR A 7 15.99 -7.75 1.55
C TYR A 7 16.67 -7.02 0.39
N CYS A 8 16.71 -7.69 -0.75
CA CYS A 8 17.10 -7.10 -2.03
C CYS A 8 16.05 -7.50 -3.07
N ILE A 9 15.41 -6.50 -3.68
CA ILE A 9 14.39 -6.70 -4.72
C ILE A 9 14.88 -6.09 -6.02
N TYR A 10 14.77 -6.85 -7.13
CA TYR A 10 15.14 -6.36 -8.46
C TYR A 10 13.98 -5.63 -9.11
N THR A 11 14.23 -4.40 -9.53
CA THR A 11 13.28 -3.58 -10.29
C THR A 11 13.73 -3.45 -11.75
N SER A 12 12.78 -3.23 -12.68
CA SER A 12 13.10 -2.92 -14.07
C SER A 12 13.70 -1.51 -14.15
N GLY A 13 15.02 -1.42 -14.16
CA GLY A 13 15.72 -0.12 -14.25
C GLY A 13 15.33 0.66 -15.52
N THR A 14 15.28 2.01 -15.43
CA THR A 14 14.99 2.92 -16.55
C THR A 14 15.94 2.74 -17.74
N THR A 15 17.10 2.14 -17.52
CA THR A 15 18.11 1.81 -18.55
C THR A 15 17.91 0.45 -19.21
N GLY A 16 16.83 -0.29 -18.87
CA GLY A 16 16.54 -1.64 -19.36
C GLY A 16 17.32 -2.77 -18.67
N GLN A 17 18.28 -2.45 -17.80
CA GLN A 17 18.97 -3.42 -16.96
C GLN A 17 18.29 -3.49 -15.58
N PRO A 18 17.97 -4.68 -15.06
CA PRO A 18 17.44 -4.82 -13.70
C PRO A 18 18.42 -4.26 -12.67
N LYS A 19 17.89 -3.48 -11.71
CA LYS A 19 18.66 -2.94 -10.59
C LYS A 19 18.18 -3.58 -9.29
N GLY A 20 19.14 -4.05 -8.46
CA GLY A 20 18.83 -4.56 -7.13
C GLY A 20 18.71 -3.42 -6.14
N VAL A 21 17.51 -3.24 -5.60
CA VAL A 21 17.24 -2.30 -4.50
C VAL A 21 17.52 -3.02 -3.19
N MET A 22 18.47 -2.50 -2.42
CA MET A 22 18.93 -3.10 -1.15
C MET A 22 18.41 -2.29 0.02
N LEU A 23 17.55 -2.86 0.84
CA LEU A 23 16.97 -2.21 2.02
C LEU A 23 17.60 -2.74 3.30
N GLN A 24 17.89 -1.82 4.23
CA GLN A 24 18.42 -2.11 5.54
C GLN A 24 17.31 -2.39 6.57
N ASN A 25 17.68 -3.08 7.65
CA ASN A 25 16.78 -3.31 8.78
C ASN A 25 16.23 -2.00 9.36
N SER A 26 17.06 -0.95 9.47
CA SER A 26 16.64 0.36 9.95
C SER A 26 15.49 0.96 9.16
N SER A 27 15.52 0.87 7.82
CA SER A 27 14.47 1.41 6.94
C SER A 27 13.14 0.66 7.13
N VAL A 28 13.19 -0.69 7.26
CA VAL A 28 11.99 -1.49 7.51
C VAL A 28 11.46 -1.28 8.94
N VAL A 29 12.32 -1.15 9.93
CA VAL A 29 11.89 -0.81 11.31
C VAL A 29 11.21 0.55 11.36
N ASN A 30 11.79 1.57 10.70
CA ASN A 30 11.17 2.89 10.56
C ASN A 30 9.78 2.80 9.92
N TYR A 31 9.66 2.07 8.83
CA TYR A 31 8.39 1.85 8.12
C TYR A 31 7.33 1.15 8.98
N CYS A 32 7.72 0.14 9.76
CA CYS A 32 6.83 -0.65 10.59
C CYS A 32 6.45 0.01 11.93
N TYR A 33 7.10 1.12 12.30
CA TYR A 33 6.89 1.76 13.58
C TYR A 33 5.51 2.43 13.66
N LYS A 34 4.73 2.06 14.69
CA LYS A 34 3.40 2.60 14.92
C LYS A 34 3.45 4.02 15.48
N ASN A 35 2.88 4.98 14.76
CA ASN A 35 2.74 6.37 15.16
C ASN A 35 1.60 7.05 14.38
N GLU A 36 1.36 8.34 14.64
CA GLU A 36 0.28 9.15 14.05
C GLU A 36 0.42 9.42 12.54
N ARG A 37 1.54 9.04 11.93
CA ARG A 37 1.81 9.19 10.49
C ARG A 37 2.29 7.89 9.85
N SER A 38 2.01 6.76 10.47
CA SER A 38 2.29 5.47 9.85
C SER A 38 1.28 5.17 8.74
N VAL A 39 1.73 4.40 7.76
CA VAL A 39 0.92 4.02 6.60
C VAL A 39 -0.38 3.27 6.96
N MET A 40 -0.48 2.65 8.13
CA MET A 40 -1.67 1.98 8.63
C MET A 40 -2.26 2.68 9.88
N GLU A 41 -2.05 4.00 10.04
CA GLU A 41 -2.53 4.75 11.20
C GLU A 41 -4.03 4.54 11.44
N TYR A 42 -4.83 4.57 10.37
CA TYR A 42 -6.27 4.35 10.47
C TYR A 42 -6.60 2.98 11.08
N ALA A 43 -5.92 1.91 10.66
CA ALA A 43 -6.14 0.56 11.19
C ALA A 43 -5.71 0.46 12.66
N PHE A 44 -4.61 1.11 13.03
CA PHE A 44 -4.13 1.14 14.40
C PHE A 44 -5.06 1.88 15.35
N ARG A 45 -5.59 3.03 14.92
CA ARG A 45 -6.51 3.86 15.71
C ARG A 45 -7.86 3.18 15.92
N ASN A 46 -8.32 2.38 14.94
CA ASN A 46 -9.58 1.66 15.01
C ASN A 46 -9.42 0.22 15.56
N GLU A 47 -8.23 -0.13 16.08
CA GLU A 47 -7.94 -1.42 16.69
C GLU A 47 -8.28 -2.62 15.78
N PHE A 48 -8.05 -2.48 14.47
CA PHE A 48 -8.21 -3.60 13.55
C PHE A 48 -7.17 -4.68 13.88
N GLY A 49 -7.56 -5.93 13.78
CA GLY A 49 -6.74 -7.05 14.26
C GLY A 49 -6.31 -8.03 13.17
N SER A 50 -6.69 -7.82 11.91
CA SER A 50 -6.39 -8.79 10.84
C SER A 50 -6.18 -8.14 9.48
N ILE A 51 -5.22 -8.67 8.73
CA ILE A 51 -4.90 -8.26 7.37
C ILE A 51 -4.84 -9.47 6.44
N LEU A 52 -5.35 -9.30 5.22
CA LEU A 52 -5.27 -10.31 4.17
C LEU A 52 -3.97 -10.15 3.39
N ASN A 53 -3.15 -11.20 3.32
CA ASN A 53 -1.97 -11.23 2.46
C ASN A 53 -2.38 -11.70 1.06
N VAL A 54 -2.24 -10.83 0.09
CA VAL A 54 -2.53 -11.11 -1.33
C VAL A 54 -1.34 -10.81 -2.25
N THR A 55 -0.24 -10.35 -1.69
CA THR A 55 0.97 -10.00 -2.44
C THR A 55 1.97 -11.14 -2.40
N ASN A 56 2.60 -11.42 -3.54
CA ASN A 56 3.70 -12.37 -3.61
C ASN A 56 4.93 -11.79 -2.89
N MET A 57 5.67 -12.65 -2.18
CA MET A 57 6.85 -12.29 -1.38
C MET A 57 8.00 -11.66 -2.19
N VAL A 58 7.96 -11.69 -3.52
CA VAL A 58 8.96 -11.04 -4.39
C VAL A 58 8.75 -9.53 -4.52
N PHE A 59 7.62 -9.01 -4.04
CA PHE A 59 7.31 -7.57 -4.02
C PHE A 59 7.42 -7.01 -2.59
N ASP A 60 7.90 -5.79 -2.47
CA ASP A 60 8.07 -5.09 -1.19
C ASP A 60 6.75 -4.84 -0.44
N ILE A 61 5.65 -4.71 -1.15
CA ILE A 61 4.29 -4.63 -0.59
C ILE A 61 4.02 -5.76 0.42
N PHE A 62 4.63 -6.93 0.23
CA PHE A 62 4.57 -8.06 1.16
C PHE A 62 5.04 -7.70 2.58
N VAL A 63 5.93 -6.71 2.73
CA VAL A 63 6.43 -6.23 4.04
C VAL A 63 5.31 -5.62 4.87
N THR A 64 4.39 -4.86 4.26
CA THR A 64 3.20 -4.33 4.98
C THR A 64 2.31 -5.45 5.47
N GLU A 65 2.04 -6.42 4.62
CA GLU A 65 1.12 -7.53 4.92
C GLU A 65 1.70 -8.54 5.91
N THR A 66 3.01 -8.48 6.19
CA THR A 66 3.71 -9.42 7.06
C THR A 66 4.50 -8.75 8.17
N HIS A 67 5.64 -8.11 7.89
CA HIS A 67 6.52 -7.52 8.92
C HIS A 67 5.78 -6.45 9.74
N LEU A 68 5.18 -5.45 9.07
CA LEU A 68 4.42 -4.41 9.74
C LEU A 68 3.24 -5.03 10.52
N ALA A 69 2.53 -5.95 9.91
CA ALA A 69 1.40 -6.61 10.53
C ALA A 69 1.81 -7.40 11.79
N PHE A 70 2.86 -8.24 11.72
CA PHE A 70 3.32 -9.03 12.86
C PHE A 70 3.87 -8.17 14.00
N ILE A 71 4.69 -7.16 13.69
CA ILE A 71 5.27 -6.25 14.69
C ILE A 71 4.16 -5.52 15.46
N ASN A 72 3.04 -5.22 14.79
CA ASN A 72 1.91 -4.51 15.39
C ASN A 72 0.75 -5.44 15.87
N GLY A 73 0.98 -6.74 15.92
CA GLY A 73 0.05 -7.71 16.53
C GLY A 73 -1.15 -8.10 15.66
N PHE A 74 -1.09 -7.85 14.34
CA PHE A 74 -2.15 -8.28 13.43
C PHE A 74 -2.10 -9.79 13.17
N LYS A 75 -3.27 -10.39 13.04
CA LYS A 75 -3.42 -11.71 12.44
C LYS A 75 -3.27 -11.60 10.93
N VAL A 76 -2.28 -12.29 10.35
CA VAL A 76 -2.10 -12.36 8.90
C VAL A 76 -2.85 -13.56 8.35
N ILE A 77 -3.72 -13.32 7.37
CA ILE A 77 -4.46 -14.35 6.64
C ILE A 77 -3.74 -14.58 5.32
N LEU A 78 -3.03 -15.70 5.22
CA LEU A 78 -2.26 -16.05 4.03
C LEU A 78 -3.16 -16.61 2.94
N THR A 79 -2.91 -16.21 1.71
CA THR A 79 -3.53 -16.77 0.50
C THR A 79 -2.51 -17.51 -0.34
N THR A 80 -2.97 -18.54 -1.05
CA THR A 80 -2.17 -19.23 -2.06
C THR A 80 -2.12 -18.41 -3.35
N SER A 81 -1.12 -18.68 -4.20
CA SER A 81 -1.01 -18.01 -5.51
C SER A 81 -2.26 -18.20 -6.39
N ASP A 82 -2.92 -19.35 -6.29
CA ASP A 82 -4.14 -19.64 -7.02
C ASP A 82 -5.35 -18.84 -6.48
N GLU A 83 -5.44 -18.63 -5.16
CA GLU A 83 -6.45 -17.76 -4.56
C GLU A 83 -6.23 -16.29 -4.93
N GLN A 84 -4.98 -15.85 -5.02
CA GLN A 84 -4.64 -14.46 -5.35
C GLN A 84 -5.08 -14.01 -6.74
N ILE A 85 -5.12 -14.92 -7.72
CA ILE A 85 -5.47 -14.63 -9.13
C ILE A 85 -6.91 -14.98 -9.50
N ASN A 86 -7.66 -15.61 -8.58
CA ASN A 86 -9.02 -16.06 -8.84
C ASN A 86 -10.02 -15.34 -7.94
N ALA A 87 -10.89 -14.52 -8.53
CA ALA A 87 -11.86 -13.70 -7.79
C ALA A 87 -12.76 -14.52 -6.85
N VAL A 88 -13.25 -15.68 -7.32
CA VAL A 88 -14.15 -16.52 -6.52
C VAL A 88 -13.42 -17.16 -5.34
N LYS A 89 -12.21 -17.67 -5.58
CA LYS A 89 -11.40 -18.29 -4.51
C LYS A 89 -11.00 -17.25 -3.46
N LEU A 90 -10.55 -16.08 -3.90
CA LEU A 90 -10.19 -14.97 -3.01
C LEU A 90 -11.41 -14.49 -2.19
N SER A 91 -12.56 -14.38 -2.84
CA SER A 91 -13.83 -14.05 -2.15
C SER A 91 -14.14 -15.06 -1.05
N ASN A 92 -13.97 -16.37 -1.30
CA ASN A 92 -14.20 -17.42 -0.31
C ASN A 92 -13.26 -17.30 0.90
N VAL A 93 -11.99 -16.90 0.67
CA VAL A 93 -11.03 -16.65 1.76
C VAL A 93 -11.51 -15.45 2.60
N ILE A 94 -11.89 -14.34 1.96
CA ILE A 94 -12.40 -13.14 2.65
C ILE A 94 -13.65 -13.48 3.47
N GLU A 95 -14.61 -14.20 2.88
CA GLU A 95 -15.83 -14.63 3.55
C GLU A 95 -15.56 -15.52 4.78
N ARG A 96 -14.63 -16.45 4.63
CA ARG A 96 -14.26 -17.42 5.68
C ARG A 96 -13.55 -16.78 6.86
N TYR A 97 -12.59 -15.91 6.58
CA TYR A 97 -11.67 -15.39 7.61
C TYR A 97 -11.97 -13.96 8.03
N LYS A 98 -12.78 -13.22 7.27
CA LYS A 98 -13.26 -11.85 7.55
C LYS A 98 -12.13 -10.92 7.97
N PRO A 99 -11.12 -10.71 7.11
CA PRO A 99 -10.06 -9.75 7.39
C PRO A 99 -10.63 -8.35 7.56
N ASP A 100 -10.03 -7.56 8.47
CA ASP A 100 -10.39 -6.16 8.64
C ASP A 100 -9.78 -5.31 7.52
N VAL A 101 -8.54 -5.65 7.12
CA VAL A 101 -7.72 -4.87 6.20
C VAL A 101 -7.37 -5.69 4.97
N ILE A 102 -7.43 -5.06 3.81
CA ILE A 102 -6.79 -5.53 2.58
C ILE A 102 -5.92 -4.42 2.00
N GLN A 103 -4.66 -4.76 1.68
CA GLN A 103 -3.80 -3.94 0.85
C GLN A 103 -3.68 -4.62 -0.52
N THR A 104 -3.88 -3.87 -1.61
CA THR A 104 -3.86 -4.49 -2.94
C THR A 104 -3.72 -3.44 -4.05
N THR A 105 -3.57 -3.92 -5.29
CA THR A 105 -3.58 -3.03 -6.46
C THR A 105 -4.99 -2.74 -6.97
N PRO A 106 -5.21 -1.58 -7.61
CA PRO A 106 -6.44 -1.29 -8.34
C PRO A 106 -6.90 -2.40 -9.28
N SER A 107 -5.98 -3.02 -10.01
CA SER A 107 -6.30 -4.12 -10.93
C SER A 107 -6.90 -5.34 -10.22
N ARG A 108 -6.44 -5.68 -9.01
CA ARG A 108 -7.00 -6.79 -8.23
C ARG A 108 -8.39 -6.46 -7.68
N ILE A 109 -8.61 -5.21 -7.28
CA ILE A 109 -9.98 -4.78 -6.89
C ILE A 109 -10.92 -4.89 -8.09
N LYS A 110 -10.52 -4.46 -9.29
CA LYS A 110 -11.32 -4.63 -10.52
C LYS A 110 -11.66 -6.11 -10.77
N LEU A 111 -10.69 -7.01 -10.54
CA LEU A 111 -10.92 -8.46 -10.62
C LEU A 111 -11.98 -8.93 -9.62
N LEU A 112 -11.93 -8.52 -8.37
CA LEU A 112 -12.95 -8.86 -7.37
C LEU A 112 -14.32 -8.27 -7.73
N LEU A 113 -14.38 -7.02 -8.15
CA LEU A 113 -15.62 -6.35 -8.55
C LEU A 113 -16.30 -7.00 -9.78
N SER A 114 -15.55 -7.74 -10.61
CA SER A 114 -16.10 -8.45 -11.78
C SER A 114 -17.01 -9.63 -11.43
N ALA A 115 -16.97 -10.09 -10.17
CA ALA A 115 -17.78 -11.22 -9.67
C ALA A 115 -18.67 -10.77 -8.52
N GLU A 116 -19.92 -11.26 -8.48
CA GLU A 116 -20.85 -10.91 -7.40
C GLU A 116 -20.33 -11.37 -6.02
N SER A 117 -19.69 -12.55 -5.97
CA SER A 117 -19.03 -13.02 -4.75
C SER A 117 -17.92 -12.07 -4.28
N GLY A 118 -17.20 -11.43 -5.22
CA GLY A 118 -16.16 -10.45 -4.90
C GLY A 118 -16.72 -9.16 -4.33
N LYS A 119 -17.83 -8.65 -4.88
CA LYS A 119 -18.53 -7.47 -4.33
C LYS A 119 -19.01 -7.74 -2.90
N ASN A 120 -19.63 -8.91 -2.68
CA ASN A 120 -20.09 -9.33 -1.35
C ASN A 120 -18.93 -9.47 -0.36
N ALA A 121 -17.80 -10.00 -0.79
CA ALA A 121 -16.60 -10.12 0.04
C ALA A 121 -16.03 -8.74 0.38
N LEU A 122 -15.85 -7.85 -0.61
CA LEU A 122 -15.36 -6.48 -0.42
C LEU A 122 -16.24 -5.65 0.52
N SER A 123 -17.55 -5.86 0.51
CA SER A 123 -18.49 -5.15 1.41
C SER A 123 -18.24 -5.42 2.90
N LYS A 124 -17.48 -6.45 3.25
CA LYS A 124 -17.15 -6.85 4.63
C LYS A 124 -15.79 -6.35 5.11
N ILE A 125 -14.95 -5.87 4.20
CA ILE A 125 -13.68 -5.25 4.53
C ILE A 125 -13.94 -3.88 5.16
N LYS A 126 -13.15 -3.52 6.17
CA LYS A 126 -13.29 -2.25 6.89
C LYS A 126 -12.30 -1.18 6.38
N TYR A 127 -11.15 -1.62 5.85
CA TYR A 127 -10.11 -0.74 5.39
C TYR A 127 -9.41 -1.31 4.15
N ILE A 128 -9.39 -0.53 3.08
CA ILE A 128 -8.83 -0.90 1.78
C ILE A 128 -7.71 0.07 1.43
N MET A 129 -6.49 -0.44 1.35
CA MET A 129 -5.33 0.31 0.89
C MET A 129 -5.06 -0.03 -0.58
N LEU A 130 -5.02 0.98 -1.42
CA LEU A 130 -4.78 0.86 -2.86
C LEU A 130 -3.44 1.49 -3.24
N GLY A 131 -2.57 0.74 -3.90
CA GLY A 131 -1.29 1.27 -4.35
C GLY A 131 -0.62 0.41 -5.40
N GLY A 132 0.58 0.81 -5.83
CA GLY A 132 1.34 0.16 -6.89
C GLY A 132 0.86 0.46 -8.32
N GLU A 133 -0.32 1.01 -8.47
CA GLU A 133 -0.91 1.48 -9.72
C GLU A 133 -1.69 2.77 -9.45
N LYS A 134 -1.94 3.57 -10.51
CA LYS A 134 -2.78 4.76 -10.39
C LYS A 134 -4.20 4.39 -9.96
N VAL A 135 -4.68 4.99 -8.88
CA VAL A 135 -6.06 4.84 -8.41
C VAL A 135 -6.98 5.76 -9.20
N GLU A 136 -7.97 5.18 -9.86
CA GLU A 136 -8.97 5.90 -10.64
C GLU A 136 -10.20 6.24 -9.79
N ARG A 137 -10.75 7.45 -9.95
CA ARG A 137 -11.94 7.88 -9.21
C ARG A 137 -13.13 6.94 -9.42
N GLN A 138 -13.33 6.42 -10.65
CA GLN A 138 -14.41 5.49 -10.93
C GLN A 138 -14.31 4.23 -10.06
N LEU A 139 -13.11 3.67 -9.88
CA LEU A 139 -12.89 2.49 -9.03
C LEU A 139 -13.28 2.74 -7.58
N THR A 140 -12.89 3.90 -7.04
CA THR A 140 -13.23 4.24 -5.64
C THR A 140 -14.71 4.49 -5.46
N ASN A 141 -15.40 5.08 -6.45
CA ASN A 141 -16.84 5.23 -6.45
C ASN A 141 -17.55 3.86 -6.49
N ASP A 142 -17.08 2.93 -7.34
CA ASP A 142 -17.64 1.57 -7.40
C ASP A 142 -17.47 0.83 -6.07
N LEU A 143 -16.33 1.00 -5.39
CA LEU A 143 -16.11 0.44 -4.06
C LEU A 143 -17.04 1.06 -3.01
N LYS A 144 -17.17 2.39 -2.98
CA LYS A 144 -18.04 3.11 -2.03
C LYS A 144 -19.53 2.77 -2.20
N ASN A 145 -19.94 2.39 -3.42
CA ASN A 145 -21.31 1.94 -3.67
C ASN A 145 -21.64 0.57 -3.04
N ILE A 146 -20.64 -0.24 -2.73
CA ILE A 146 -20.82 -1.60 -2.21
C ILE A 146 -20.25 -1.79 -0.81
N SER A 147 -19.39 -0.91 -0.32
CA SER A 147 -18.69 -1.03 0.94
C SER A 147 -18.63 0.30 1.69
N SER A 148 -18.70 0.22 3.01
CA SER A 148 -18.44 1.35 3.93
C SER A 148 -16.98 1.42 4.35
N ALA A 149 -16.09 0.65 3.74
CA ALA A 149 -14.67 0.66 4.05
C ALA A 149 -14.07 2.05 3.82
N VAL A 150 -13.16 2.45 4.70
CA VAL A 150 -12.26 3.56 4.39
C VAL A 150 -11.30 3.11 3.30
N ILE A 151 -11.14 3.93 2.28
CA ILE A 151 -10.24 3.69 1.15
C ILE A 151 -9.08 4.67 1.25
N GLU A 152 -7.87 4.16 1.21
CA GLU A 152 -6.65 4.96 1.21
C GLU A 152 -5.82 4.69 -0.04
N ASP A 153 -5.38 5.75 -0.71
CA ASP A 153 -4.36 5.67 -1.76
C ASP A 153 -2.99 5.70 -1.11
N VAL A 154 -2.12 4.76 -1.46
CA VAL A 154 -0.75 4.66 -0.95
C VAL A 154 0.24 4.68 -2.11
N TYR A 155 1.28 5.49 -1.97
CA TYR A 155 2.30 5.68 -3.00
C TYR A 155 3.71 5.52 -2.43
N GLY A 156 4.56 4.80 -3.15
CA GLY A 156 5.98 4.65 -2.84
C GLY A 156 6.69 3.79 -3.88
N PRO A 157 7.90 4.17 -4.31
CA PRO A 157 8.79 3.30 -5.08
C PRO A 157 9.53 2.35 -4.14
N THR A 158 9.96 1.20 -4.64
CA THR A 158 10.72 0.18 -3.88
C THR A 158 11.95 0.77 -3.20
N GLU A 159 12.60 1.77 -3.81
CA GLU A 159 13.79 2.47 -3.31
C GLU A 159 13.55 3.29 -2.04
N THR A 160 12.28 3.45 -1.63
CA THR A 160 11.92 4.25 -0.44
C THR A 160 11.14 3.45 0.61
N THR A 161 11.30 2.14 0.62
CA THR A 161 10.68 1.18 1.56
C THR A 161 9.16 1.17 1.48
N VAL A 162 8.63 0.48 0.49
CA VAL A 162 7.22 0.17 0.23
C VAL A 162 6.37 1.41 -0.04
N TRP A 163 5.92 2.13 0.99
CA TRP A 163 5.08 3.32 0.84
C TRP A 163 5.72 4.55 1.48
N SER A 164 5.65 5.66 0.78
CA SER A 164 6.24 6.94 1.20
C SER A 164 5.19 7.99 1.52
N SER A 165 3.99 7.83 1.01
CA SER A 165 2.85 8.70 1.30
C SER A 165 1.54 7.95 1.28
N CYS A 166 0.52 8.54 1.90
CA CYS A 166 -0.83 8.02 1.90
C CYS A 166 -1.88 9.14 1.98
N CYS A 167 -3.08 8.84 1.48
CA CYS A 167 -4.21 9.74 1.50
C CYS A 167 -5.53 8.97 1.59
N GLU A 168 -6.36 9.30 2.56
CA GLU A 168 -7.75 8.85 2.55
C GLU A 168 -8.46 9.43 1.32
N VAL A 169 -9.15 8.58 0.57
CA VAL A 169 -9.87 8.98 -0.64
C VAL A 169 -11.22 9.57 -0.27
N ASP A 170 -11.29 10.90 -0.28
CA ASP A 170 -12.54 11.66 -0.09
C ASP A 170 -13.42 11.68 -1.35
N ASP A 171 -14.62 12.25 -1.22
CA ASP A 171 -15.59 12.36 -2.32
C ASP A 171 -15.45 13.67 -3.12
N GLY A 172 -14.56 14.57 -2.72
CA GLY A 172 -14.60 15.97 -3.14
C GLY A 172 -13.79 16.33 -4.38
N THR A 173 -12.86 15.50 -4.86
CA THR A 173 -11.95 15.86 -5.96
C THR A 173 -12.00 14.85 -7.09
N GLU A 174 -11.91 15.32 -8.34
CA GLU A 174 -11.85 14.46 -9.53
C GLU A 174 -10.54 13.65 -9.57
N GLN A 175 -9.45 14.26 -9.12
CA GLN A 175 -8.13 13.60 -9.05
C GLN A 175 -7.83 13.13 -7.62
N ILE A 176 -7.37 11.89 -7.50
CA ILE A 176 -6.89 11.33 -6.23
C ILE A 176 -5.44 11.76 -6.04
N SER A 177 -5.15 12.32 -4.88
CA SER A 177 -3.81 12.74 -4.49
C SER A 177 -3.04 11.55 -3.93
N ILE A 178 -1.72 11.50 -4.16
CA ILE A 178 -0.83 10.58 -3.43
C ILE A 178 -0.67 10.93 -1.94
N GLY A 179 -1.26 12.03 -1.51
CA GLY A 179 -1.41 12.40 -0.11
C GLY A 179 -0.19 13.08 0.50
N ARG A 180 0.09 12.71 1.75
CA ARG A 180 1.14 13.31 2.58
C ARG A 180 2.20 12.28 2.92
N PRO A 181 3.47 12.69 3.12
CA PRO A 181 4.52 11.77 3.52
C PRO A 181 4.21 11.12 4.87
N ILE A 182 4.56 9.84 4.97
CA ILE A 182 4.55 9.10 6.24
C ILE A 182 5.66 9.59 7.17
N SER A 183 5.74 9.05 8.38
CA SER A 183 6.76 9.43 9.35
C SER A 183 8.18 9.27 8.80
N ASN A 184 9.05 10.21 9.16
CA ASN A 184 10.46 10.27 8.78
C ASN A 184 10.71 10.27 7.26
N THR A 185 9.68 10.67 6.50
CA THR A 185 9.75 10.82 5.05
C THR A 185 9.48 12.28 4.67
N GLN A 186 10.24 12.82 3.73
CA GLN A 186 10.04 14.14 3.15
C GLN A 186 9.80 14.00 1.65
N ILE A 187 8.86 14.79 1.14
CA ILE A 187 8.54 14.83 -0.29
C ILE A 187 8.71 16.26 -0.78
N TYR A 188 9.45 16.41 -1.86
CA TYR A 188 9.73 17.70 -2.50
C TYR A 188 9.35 17.63 -3.97
N VAL A 189 8.97 18.79 -4.54
CA VAL A 189 8.81 18.97 -6.01
C VAL A 189 9.92 19.88 -6.45
N CYS A 190 10.78 19.41 -7.36
CA CYS A 190 12.02 20.08 -7.74
C CYS A 190 12.13 20.31 -9.25
N ASP A 191 12.78 21.39 -9.63
CA ASP A 191 13.33 21.60 -10.99
C ASP A 191 14.86 21.63 -10.86
N GLY A 192 15.50 20.51 -11.19
CA GLY A 192 16.90 20.26 -10.88
C GLY A 192 17.16 20.30 -9.36
N ILE A 193 17.98 21.25 -8.92
CA ILE A 193 18.32 21.44 -7.49
C ILE A 193 17.42 22.44 -6.76
N ASN A 194 16.45 23.08 -7.46
CA ASN A 194 15.61 24.11 -6.89
C ASN A 194 14.23 23.55 -6.52
N LEU A 195 13.71 23.99 -5.37
CA LEU A 195 12.33 23.69 -5.00
C LEU A 195 11.37 24.47 -5.90
N CYS A 196 10.36 23.79 -6.44
CA CYS A 196 9.27 24.42 -7.17
C CYS A 196 8.34 25.18 -6.23
N GLY A 197 7.79 26.28 -6.73
CA GLY A 197 6.73 27.01 -6.05
C GLY A 197 5.40 26.25 -6.09
N ILE A 198 4.44 26.67 -5.26
CA ILE A 198 3.10 26.07 -5.22
C ILE A 198 2.43 26.17 -6.59
N GLY A 199 1.93 25.05 -7.09
CA GLY A 199 1.27 24.95 -8.41
C GLY A 199 2.22 24.84 -9.60
N VAL A 200 3.53 24.82 -9.37
CA VAL A 200 4.55 24.59 -10.42
C VAL A 200 4.86 23.09 -10.48
N PRO A 201 4.71 22.46 -11.67
CA PRO A 201 5.09 21.06 -11.84
C PRO A 201 6.62 20.88 -11.81
N GLY A 202 7.06 19.71 -11.31
CA GLY A 202 8.47 19.35 -11.25
C GLY A 202 8.65 17.86 -10.97
N GLU A 203 9.88 17.45 -10.75
CA GLU A 203 10.24 16.08 -10.37
C GLU A 203 9.89 15.82 -8.89
N LEU A 204 9.25 14.68 -8.62
CA LEU A 204 8.97 14.25 -7.25
C LEU A 204 10.23 13.64 -6.64
N CYS A 205 10.76 14.28 -5.62
CA CYS A 205 11.93 13.84 -4.86
C CYS A 205 11.51 13.36 -3.47
N ILE A 206 11.98 12.20 -3.06
CA ILE A 206 11.69 11.60 -1.75
C ILE A 206 12.99 11.50 -0.95
N ALA A 207 12.94 11.86 0.33
CA ALA A 207 14.04 11.78 1.27
C ALA A 207 13.57 11.20 2.61
N GLY A 208 14.48 10.75 3.44
CA GLY A 208 14.20 10.27 4.80
C GLY A 208 14.78 8.90 5.11
N ASP A 209 14.33 8.34 6.23
CA ASP A 209 14.88 7.10 6.81
C ASP A 209 14.45 5.82 6.06
N GLY A 210 13.56 5.95 5.08
CA GLY A 210 13.12 4.85 4.23
C GLY A 210 13.96 4.61 2.96
N LEU A 211 15.02 5.40 2.71
CA LEU A 211 15.83 5.27 1.50
C LEU A 211 16.67 3.98 1.50
N ALA A 212 16.86 3.39 0.29
CA ALA A 212 17.73 2.25 0.02
C ALA A 212 19.21 2.62 0.01
#